data_4601f05b21b66c06eb3ed3a2224d0a38
#
_entry.id   4601f05b21b66c06eb3ed3a2224d0a38
#
_cell.length_a   1.000
_cell.length_b   1.000
_cell.length_c   1.000
_cell.angle_alpha   90.00
_cell.angle_beta   90.00
_cell.angle_gamma   90.00
#
_symmetry.space_group_name_H-M   'P 1'
#
loop_
_entity.id
_entity.type
_entity.pdbx_description
1 polymer ?
#
loop_
_entity_poly.entity_id
_entity_poly.type
_entity_poly.pdbx_seq_one_letter_code
_entity_poly.pdbx_strand_id
1 'polypeptide(L)'
;LMPIQEIPLTPTRIYTNEIMDNLKHINGCAHITGGGIHGNISRILHGHDYKLNLPELEEGWWKQLRVRCNKMDDYEFESTFNCGWGMMIVCDDPDKLDIPDMKVLGSVI
;
A
#
# COMPACT_ATOMS: atom_id res chain seq x y z
N LEU A 1 6.73 16.76 15.54
CA LEU A 1 7.15 15.94 14.41
C LEU A 1 8.29 15.03 14.83
N MET A 2 8.18 13.75 14.50
CA MET A 2 9.29 12.81 14.71
C MET A 2 10.44 13.17 13.75
N PRO A 3 11.70 13.07 14.23
CA PRO A 3 12.83 13.20 13.32
C PRO A 3 12.75 12.18 12.18
N ILE A 4 13.15 12.59 10.97
CA ILE A 4 13.11 11.72 9.79
C ILE A 4 13.85 10.40 10.02
N GLN A 5 14.95 10.41 10.79
CA GLN A 5 15.74 9.24 11.07
C GLN A 5 15.01 8.15 11.86
N GLU A 6 14.05 8.52 12.69
CA GLU A 6 13.32 7.54 13.53
C GLU A 6 12.28 6.77 12.74
N ILE A 7 11.57 7.42 11.81
CA ILE A 7 10.50 6.79 11.03
C ILE A 7 11.03 5.68 10.12
N PRO A 8 12.12 5.87 9.34
CA PRO A 8 12.68 4.79 8.54
C PRO A 8 13.18 3.59 9.35
N LEU A 9 13.49 3.79 10.64
CA LEU A 9 13.94 2.72 11.53
C LEU A 9 12.78 1.96 12.19
N THR A 10 11.54 2.40 12.02
CA THR A 10 10.37 1.69 12.55
C THR A 10 10.23 0.35 11.86
N PRO A 11 10.14 -0.77 12.60
CA PRO A 11 9.99 -2.09 12.00
C PRO A 11 8.73 -2.20 11.15
N THR A 12 8.83 -2.96 10.06
CA THR A 12 7.67 -3.28 9.21
C THR A 12 6.67 -4.14 9.99
N ARG A 13 5.39 -3.83 9.85
CA ARG A 13 4.31 -4.63 10.42
C ARG A 13 4.34 -6.04 9.84
N ILE A 14 4.05 -7.04 10.67
CA ILE A 14 3.94 -8.44 10.26
C ILE A 14 2.47 -8.75 9.98
N TYR A 15 2.17 -9.22 8.77
CA TYR A 15 0.79 -9.45 8.29
C TYR A 15 0.38 -10.91 8.26
N THR A 16 1.23 -11.83 8.71
CA THR A 16 1.02 -13.28 8.55
C THR A 16 -0.32 -13.74 9.10
N ASN A 17 -0.66 -13.36 10.32
CA ASN A 17 -1.89 -13.82 10.96
C ASN A 17 -3.13 -13.29 10.24
N GLU A 18 -3.15 -12.01 9.90
CA GLU A 18 -4.30 -11.40 9.21
C GLU A 18 -4.54 -12.04 7.84
N ILE A 19 -3.49 -12.32 7.09
CA ILE A 19 -3.60 -12.94 5.78
C ILE A 19 -4.06 -14.39 5.92
N MET A 20 -3.47 -15.16 6.82
CA MET A 20 -3.82 -16.58 7.00
C MET A 20 -5.24 -16.75 7.50
N ASP A 21 -5.70 -15.90 8.42
CA ASP A 21 -7.05 -15.98 8.99
C ASP A 21 -8.14 -15.63 7.95
N ASN A 22 -7.78 -14.88 6.90
CA ASN A 22 -8.71 -14.43 5.86
C ASN A 22 -8.43 -15.06 4.49
N LEU A 23 -7.58 -16.07 4.41
CA LEU A 23 -7.04 -16.59 3.16
C LEU A 23 -8.12 -17.01 2.17
N LYS A 24 -9.22 -17.59 2.62
CA LYS A 24 -10.33 -18.05 1.77
C LYS A 24 -11.07 -16.90 1.06
N HIS A 25 -10.91 -15.67 1.53
CA HIS A 25 -11.55 -14.48 0.97
C HIS A 25 -10.57 -13.61 0.18
N ILE A 26 -9.32 -14.03 0.04
CA ILE A 26 -8.26 -13.28 -0.62
C ILE A 26 -7.93 -13.94 -1.95
N ASN A 27 -8.02 -13.18 -3.04
CA ASN A 27 -7.62 -13.64 -4.38
C ASN A 27 -6.14 -13.42 -4.64
N GLY A 28 -5.53 -12.44 -4.01
CA GLY A 28 -4.11 -12.16 -4.10
C GLY A 28 -3.70 -11.12 -3.08
N CYS A 29 -2.44 -11.12 -2.75
CA CYS A 29 -1.88 -10.10 -1.88
C CYS A 29 -0.45 -9.76 -2.29
N ALA A 30 -0.04 -8.53 -2.04
CA ALA A 30 1.29 -8.04 -2.34
C ALA A 30 1.83 -7.26 -1.15
N HIS A 31 3.01 -7.64 -0.70
CA HIS A 31 3.77 -6.84 0.25
C HIS A 31 4.41 -5.68 -0.49
N ILE A 32 4.12 -4.47 -0.06
CA ILE A 32 4.58 -3.26 -0.76
C ILE A 32 6.03 -2.97 -0.36
N THR A 33 6.94 -3.34 -1.26
CA THR A 33 8.38 -3.23 -1.08
C THR A 33 8.99 -2.40 -2.23
N GLY A 34 10.19 -2.71 -2.68
CA GLY A 34 10.81 -2.03 -3.81
C GLY A 34 9.93 -2.06 -5.06
N GLY A 35 9.84 -0.94 -5.76
CA GLY A 35 8.88 -0.71 -6.85
C GLY A 35 7.61 -0.03 -6.40
N GLY A 36 7.44 0.24 -5.11
CA GLY A 36 6.30 0.95 -4.55
C GLY A 36 4.97 0.24 -4.76
N ILE A 37 3.90 1.02 -4.75
CA ILE A 37 2.54 0.50 -4.86
C ILE A 37 2.31 -0.14 -6.23
N HIS A 38 2.57 0.58 -7.31
CA HIS A 38 2.25 0.13 -8.68
C HIS A 38 3.05 -1.10 -9.10
N GLY A 39 4.34 -1.13 -8.81
CA GLY A 39 5.19 -2.26 -9.16
C GLY A 39 4.80 -3.55 -8.48
N ASN A 40 4.36 -3.47 -7.23
CA ASN A 40 3.97 -4.64 -6.46
C ASN A 40 2.56 -5.13 -6.79
N ILE A 41 1.60 -4.22 -6.99
CA ILE A 41 0.24 -4.59 -7.39
C ILE A 41 0.23 -5.28 -8.75
N SER A 42 0.96 -4.74 -9.71
CA SER A 42 0.99 -5.27 -11.07
C SER A 42 1.38 -6.75 -11.14
N ARG A 43 2.21 -7.20 -10.22
CA ARG A 43 2.66 -8.60 -10.17
C ARG A 43 1.56 -9.60 -9.84
N ILE A 44 0.51 -9.17 -9.15
CA ILE A 44 -0.56 -10.06 -8.70
C ILE A 44 -1.85 -9.94 -9.51
N LEU A 45 -1.93 -9.01 -10.45
CA LEU A 45 -3.13 -8.77 -11.24
C LEU A 45 -3.20 -9.56 -12.54
N HIS A 46 -2.14 -10.30 -12.89
CA HIS A 46 -2.11 -11.16 -14.09
C HIS A 46 -2.55 -10.45 -15.38
N GLY A 47 -2.09 -9.22 -15.57
CA GLY A 47 -2.41 -8.42 -16.77
C GLY A 47 -3.70 -7.63 -16.70
N HIS A 48 -4.48 -7.74 -15.64
CA HIS A 48 -5.65 -6.88 -15.44
C HIS A 48 -5.24 -5.45 -15.06
N ASP A 49 -6.03 -4.50 -15.51
CA ASP A 49 -5.89 -3.12 -15.09
C ASP A 49 -6.53 -2.88 -13.73
N TYR A 50 -6.22 -1.73 -13.14
CA TYR A 50 -6.76 -1.34 -11.86
C TYR A 50 -6.95 0.16 -11.77
N LYS A 51 -7.86 0.57 -10.89
CA LYS A 51 -8.04 1.96 -10.51
C LYS A 51 -7.75 2.10 -9.03
N LEU A 52 -6.84 3.01 -8.68
CA LEU A 52 -6.55 3.37 -7.30
C LEU A 52 -7.03 4.78 -7.02
N ASN A 53 -7.64 4.95 -5.86
CA ASN A 53 -8.00 6.24 -5.31
C ASN A 53 -7.37 6.35 -3.92
N LEU A 54 -6.07 6.65 -3.89
CA LEU A 54 -5.33 6.75 -2.64
C LEU A 54 -5.75 8.01 -1.89
N PRO A 55 -5.91 7.92 -0.57
CA PRO A 55 -6.13 9.11 0.23
C PRO A 55 -4.90 10.03 0.20
N GLU A 56 -5.09 11.29 0.52
CA GLU A 56 -3.96 12.21 0.67
C GLU A 56 -2.97 11.68 1.71
N LEU A 57 -1.70 11.98 1.49
CA LEU A 57 -0.66 11.62 2.45
C LEU A 57 -0.93 12.32 3.78
N GLU A 58 -0.83 11.56 4.86
CA GLU A 58 -1.00 12.11 6.19
C GLU A 58 0.07 13.15 6.49
N GLU A 59 -0.30 14.14 7.31
CA GLU A 59 0.65 15.13 7.81
C GLU A 59 1.82 14.42 8.51
N GLY A 60 3.00 15.01 8.39
CA GLY A 60 4.19 14.48 9.00
C GLY A 60 5.19 13.95 7.96
N TRP A 61 5.76 12.78 8.22
CA TRP A 61 6.91 12.29 7.46
C TRP A 61 6.65 12.10 5.96
N TRP A 62 5.55 11.43 5.60
CA TRP A 62 5.23 11.15 4.19
C TRP A 62 4.97 12.42 3.41
N LYS A 63 4.25 13.36 4.00
CA LYS A 63 3.97 14.63 3.34
C LYS A 63 5.23 15.46 3.17
N GLN A 64 6.12 15.47 4.15
CA GLN A 64 7.41 16.14 4.06
C GLN A 64 8.26 15.54 2.95
N LEU A 65 8.29 14.21 2.84
CA LEU A 65 9.04 13.53 1.79
C LEU A 65 8.48 13.89 0.41
N ARG A 66 7.16 13.91 0.26
CA ARG A 66 6.52 14.29 -1.02
C ARG A 66 6.89 15.71 -1.45
N VAL A 67 6.92 16.63 -0.51
CA VAL A 67 7.33 18.02 -0.79
C VAL A 67 8.79 18.07 -1.25
N ARG A 68 9.68 17.32 -0.62
CA ARG A 68 11.09 17.24 -1.02
C ARG A 68 11.30 16.60 -2.38
N CYS A 69 10.42 15.70 -2.77
CA CYS A 69 10.43 15.03 -4.07
C CYS A 69 9.50 15.71 -5.07
N ASN A 70 9.47 17.03 -5.10
CA ASN A 70 8.52 17.83 -5.88
C ASN A 70 8.68 17.72 -7.40
N LYS A 71 9.79 17.16 -7.89
CA LYS A 71 10.01 16.92 -9.32
C LYS A 71 9.42 15.60 -9.80
N MET A 72 9.03 14.73 -8.89
CA MET A 72 8.35 13.47 -9.21
C MET A 72 6.85 13.73 -9.36
N ASP A 73 6.22 13.11 -10.37
CA ASP A 73 4.77 13.07 -10.41
C ASP A 73 4.22 12.02 -9.42
N ASP A 74 2.90 11.97 -9.27
CA ASP A 74 2.29 11.06 -8.29
C ASP A 74 2.59 9.59 -8.62
N TYR A 75 2.56 9.22 -9.89
CA TYR A 75 2.87 7.85 -10.31
C TYR A 75 4.30 7.46 -9.97
N GLU A 76 5.27 8.33 -10.25
CA GLU A 76 6.67 8.08 -9.91
C GLU A 76 6.88 7.94 -8.41
N PHE A 77 6.25 8.81 -7.62
CA PHE A 77 6.34 8.75 -6.17
C PHE A 77 5.77 7.43 -5.62
N GLU A 78 4.59 7.03 -6.10
CA GLU A 78 3.93 5.79 -5.71
C GLU A 78 4.63 4.54 -6.25
N SER A 79 5.42 4.66 -7.29
CA SER A 79 6.26 3.59 -7.84
C SER A 79 7.62 3.47 -7.14
N THR A 80 7.98 4.45 -6.34
CA THR A 80 9.24 4.47 -5.58
C THR A 80 9.01 4.15 -4.11
N PHE A 81 7.97 4.73 -3.52
CA PHE A 81 7.69 4.62 -2.08
C PHE A 81 6.36 3.91 -1.83
N ASN A 82 6.26 3.26 -0.67
CA ASN A 82 5.02 2.58 -0.28
C ASN A 82 3.94 3.54 0.25
N CYS A 83 4.28 4.79 0.54
CA CYS A 83 3.37 5.81 1.06
C CYS A 83 2.65 5.41 2.36
N GLY A 84 3.25 4.53 3.13
CA GLY A 84 2.67 4.01 4.37
C GLY A 84 1.84 2.74 4.20
N TRP A 85 1.61 2.28 2.97
CA TRP A 85 0.87 1.04 2.70
C TRP A 85 1.82 -0.14 2.69
N GLY A 86 1.65 -1.05 3.64
CA GLY A 86 2.55 -2.21 3.76
C GLY A 86 2.08 -3.44 3.02
N MET A 87 0.76 -3.62 2.87
CA MET A 87 0.18 -4.79 2.23
C MET A 87 -1.05 -4.38 1.42
N MET A 88 -1.13 -4.87 0.19
CA MET A 88 -2.31 -4.72 -0.67
C MET A 88 -2.98 -6.08 -0.86
N ILE A 89 -4.31 -6.10 -0.79
CA ILE A 89 -5.11 -7.31 -0.91
C ILE A 89 -6.10 -7.13 -2.05
N VAL A 90 -6.21 -8.16 -2.89
CA VAL A 90 -7.25 -8.27 -3.91
C VAL A 90 -8.29 -9.28 -3.44
N CYS A 91 -9.53 -8.88 -3.42
CA CYS A 91 -10.64 -9.72 -2.97
C CYS A 91 -11.93 -9.39 -3.74
N ASP A 92 -12.90 -10.32 -3.68
CA ASP A 92 -14.21 -10.08 -4.31
C ASP A 92 -15.09 -9.18 -3.43
N ASP A 93 -15.05 -9.37 -2.13
CA ASP A 93 -15.89 -8.65 -1.18
C ASP A 93 -15.07 -8.25 0.05
N PRO A 94 -14.68 -6.98 0.18
CA PRO A 94 -13.89 -6.53 1.30
C PRO A 94 -14.64 -6.63 2.65
N ASP A 95 -15.97 -6.66 2.65
CA ASP A 95 -16.75 -6.79 3.89
C ASP A 95 -16.58 -8.16 4.56
N LYS A 96 -16.11 -9.16 3.83
CA LYS A 96 -15.82 -10.49 4.38
C LYS A 96 -14.45 -10.58 5.03
N LEU A 97 -13.61 -9.58 4.90
CA LEU A 97 -12.29 -9.56 5.51
C LEU A 97 -12.35 -8.96 6.92
N ASP A 98 -11.74 -9.64 7.86
CA ASP A 98 -11.60 -9.18 9.24
C ASP A 98 -10.15 -8.81 9.51
N ILE A 99 -9.78 -7.62 9.06
CA ILE A 99 -8.42 -7.09 9.17
C ILE A 99 -8.50 -5.66 9.72
N PRO A 100 -7.85 -5.37 10.85
CA PRO A 100 -7.85 -4.02 11.41
C PRO A 100 -7.14 -3.03 10.49
N ASP A 101 -7.60 -1.78 10.49
CA ASP A 101 -7.02 -0.65 9.75
C ASP A 101 -7.01 -0.83 8.23
N MET A 102 -7.86 -1.73 7.71
CA MET A 102 -8.00 -1.95 6.28
C MET A 102 -8.84 -0.85 5.63
N LYS A 103 -8.44 -0.42 4.42
CA LYS A 103 -9.20 0.54 3.62
C LYS A 103 -9.35 0.03 2.20
N VAL A 104 -10.52 0.28 1.59
CA VAL A 104 -10.73 0.02 0.17
C VAL A 104 -10.14 1.18 -0.63
N LEU A 105 -9.17 0.89 -1.48
CA LEU A 105 -8.43 1.90 -2.23
C LEU A 105 -8.78 1.96 -3.71
N GLY A 106 -9.51 0.97 -4.21
CA GLY A 106 -9.82 0.93 -5.62
C GLY A 106 -10.38 -0.41 -6.04
N SER A 107 -10.33 -0.65 -7.34
CA SER A 107 -10.86 -1.88 -7.93
C SER A 107 -10.00 -2.37 -9.08
N VAL A 108 -10.06 -3.68 -9.33
CA VAL A 108 -9.49 -4.31 -10.51
C VAL A 108 -10.52 -4.22 -11.64
N ILE A 109 -10.05 -3.84 -12.80
CA ILE A 109 -10.93 -3.64 -13.98
C ILE A 109 -10.90 -4.88 -14.88
#